data_f164aead9af6c93d5a7a52fb81fbdcc5
#
_entry.id   f164aead9af6c93d5a7a52fb81fbdcc5
#
_cell.length_a   1.000
_cell.length_b   1.000
_cell.length_c   1.000
_cell.angle_alpha   90.00
_cell.angle_beta   90.00
_cell.angle_gamma   90.00
#
_symmetry.space_group_name_H-M   'P 1'
#
loop_
_entity.id
_entity.type
_entity.pdbx_description
1 polymer ?
#
loop_
_entity_poly.entity_id
_entity_poly.type
_entity_poly.pdbx_seq_one_letter_code
_entity_poly.pdbx_strand_id
1 'polypeptide(L)'
;GLGNIKEDHIAKGHIEPGDHLVVLGGPAMLIGLGGGAASSVASGSGNEDLDFASVQRDNPEMERRCQEVIDRCWAMDDENPISFIHDVGAGGLSNALPELVHDGGLGGNFELRKVPCDEPGMSPLEIWSNESQERYVIAVAKDKLDVFDALCKRERCPYAVVGEAVPEKHLTL
;
A
#
# COMPACT_ATOMS: atom_id res chain seq x y z
N GLY A 1 12.75 -11.53 14.79
CA GLY A 1 11.46 -11.82 15.45
C GLY A 1 11.01 -13.26 15.19
N LEU A 2 10.02 -13.70 15.93
CA LEU A 2 9.34 -14.97 15.76
C LEU A 2 7.84 -14.71 15.86
N GLY A 3 7.08 -15.25 14.90
CA GLY A 3 5.63 -15.11 14.85
C GLY A 3 4.95 -16.39 14.40
N ASN A 4 3.63 -16.41 14.49
CA ASN A 4 2.80 -17.49 13.95
C ASN A 4 2.08 -16.99 12.70
N ILE A 5 1.91 -17.87 11.73
CA ILE A 5 1.10 -17.63 10.53
C ILE A 5 0.14 -18.83 10.37
N LYS A 6 -1.08 -18.55 9.94
CA LYS A 6 -2.01 -19.61 9.57
C LYS A 6 -1.51 -20.31 8.30
N GLU A 7 -1.72 -21.62 8.19
CA GLU A 7 -1.26 -22.42 7.05
C GLU A 7 -1.82 -21.90 5.72
N ASP A 8 -3.09 -21.50 5.70
CA ASP A 8 -3.78 -20.97 4.52
C ASP A 8 -3.26 -19.59 4.07
N HIS A 9 -2.46 -18.91 4.90
CA HIS A 9 -1.86 -17.60 4.61
C HIS A 9 -0.38 -17.68 4.23
N ILE A 10 0.21 -18.88 4.14
CA ILE A 10 1.62 -19.08 3.75
C ILE A 10 1.81 -18.78 2.26
N ALA A 11 0.85 -19.23 1.43
CA ALA A 11 0.86 -18.95 0.00
C ALA A 11 0.25 -17.57 -0.28
N LYS A 12 0.79 -16.88 -1.29
CA LYS A 12 0.18 -15.64 -1.78
C LYS A 12 -1.23 -15.93 -2.30
N GLY A 13 -2.14 -14.99 -2.08
CA GLY A 13 -3.53 -15.07 -2.53
C GLY A 13 -3.66 -14.99 -4.06
N HIS A 14 -4.89 -14.98 -4.54
CA HIS A 14 -5.22 -14.90 -5.96
C HIS A 14 -6.01 -13.64 -6.24
N ILE A 15 -5.60 -12.87 -7.26
CA ILE A 15 -6.28 -11.66 -7.71
C ILE A 15 -7.09 -12.00 -8.96
N GLU A 16 -8.33 -11.53 -9.00
CA GLU A 16 -9.20 -11.68 -10.16
C GLU A 16 -9.31 -10.36 -10.93
N PRO A 17 -9.51 -10.41 -12.26
CA PRO A 17 -9.84 -9.21 -13.02
C PRO A 17 -11.10 -8.53 -12.48
N GLY A 18 -11.00 -7.22 -12.25
CA GLY A 18 -12.06 -6.42 -11.62
C GLY A 18 -11.91 -6.24 -10.11
N ASP A 19 -10.95 -6.90 -9.47
CA ASP A 19 -10.63 -6.62 -8.07
C ASP A 19 -10.15 -5.19 -7.89
N HIS A 20 -10.58 -4.56 -6.80
CA HIS A 20 -10.18 -3.20 -6.46
C HIS A 20 -8.76 -3.16 -5.93
N LEU A 21 -7.95 -2.28 -6.49
CA LEU A 21 -6.59 -2.01 -6.01
C LEU A 21 -6.64 -0.82 -5.05
N VAL A 22 -6.29 -1.08 -3.81
CA VAL A 22 -6.51 -0.18 -2.67
C VAL A 22 -5.18 0.21 -2.04
N VAL A 23 -5.05 1.47 -1.67
CA VAL A 23 -4.04 1.93 -0.70
C VAL A 23 -4.73 2.08 0.66
N LEU A 24 -4.28 1.33 1.65
CA LEU A 24 -4.76 1.38 3.03
C LEU A 24 -3.74 2.12 3.89
N GLY A 25 -4.18 3.01 4.76
CA GLY A 25 -3.35 3.68 5.74
C GLY A 25 -3.15 5.17 5.49
N GLY A 26 -2.04 5.70 5.94
CA GLY A 26 -1.77 7.13 5.94
C GLY A 26 -1.55 7.74 4.56
N PRO A 27 -1.68 9.07 4.45
CA PRO A 27 -1.50 9.78 3.19
C PRO A 27 -0.04 9.81 2.73
N ALA A 28 0.17 10.07 1.44
CA ALA A 28 1.47 10.48 0.92
C ALA A 28 1.88 11.84 1.51
N MET A 29 3.13 11.98 1.87
CA MET A 29 3.72 13.19 2.46
C MET A 29 5.13 13.39 1.89
N LEU A 30 5.71 14.59 2.07
CA LEU A 30 7.11 14.89 1.69
C LEU A 30 8.10 14.28 2.68
N ILE A 31 7.99 12.98 2.87
CA ILE A 31 8.86 12.15 3.69
C ILE A 31 9.16 10.85 2.95
N GLY A 32 10.29 10.20 3.28
CA GLY A 32 10.67 8.94 2.63
C GLY A 32 11.02 9.08 1.15
N LEU A 33 11.32 10.28 0.65
CA LEU A 33 11.63 10.50 -0.76
C LEU A 33 13.01 9.97 -1.15
N GLY A 34 13.98 9.94 -0.23
CA GLY A 34 15.31 9.38 -0.47
C GLY A 34 15.35 7.87 -0.27
N GLY A 35 14.40 7.34 0.47
CA GLY A 35 14.14 5.92 0.68
C GLY A 35 15.36 5.08 1.06
N GLY A 36 15.34 3.82 0.65
CA GLY A 36 16.43 2.87 0.87
C GLY A 36 17.76 3.30 0.24
N ALA A 37 17.75 4.14 -0.80
CA ALA A 37 18.97 4.69 -1.40
C ALA A 37 19.69 5.63 -0.44
N ALA A 38 18.96 6.51 0.27
CA ALA A 38 19.54 7.42 1.25
C ALA A 38 20.19 6.69 2.43
N SER A 39 19.60 5.57 2.88
CA SER A 39 20.21 4.75 3.95
C SER A 39 21.51 4.05 3.57
N SER A 40 21.78 3.94 2.27
CA SER A 40 22.97 3.29 1.72
C SER A 40 24.12 4.26 1.40
N VAL A 41 23.91 5.57 1.56
CA VAL A 41 24.92 6.60 1.29
C VAL A 41 25.81 6.78 2.53
N ALA A 42 27.11 6.98 2.30
CA ALA A 42 28.05 7.24 3.39
C ALA A 42 27.72 8.55 4.11
N SER A 43 27.80 8.54 5.44
CA SER A 43 27.53 9.71 6.26
C SER A 43 28.34 10.94 5.82
N GLY A 44 27.65 12.05 5.56
CA GLY A 44 28.27 13.32 5.15
C GLY A 44 28.45 13.52 3.64
N SER A 45 27.97 12.58 2.79
CA SER A 45 28.00 12.71 1.34
C SER A 45 26.63 13.03 0.71
N GLY A 46 25.58 13.19 1.53
CA GLY A 46 24.21 13.43 1.11
C GLY A 46 23.91 14.91 0.85
N ASN A 47 22.78 15.14 0.18
CA ASN A 47 22.15 16.45 0.06
C ASN A 47 21.23 16.65 1.29
N GLU A 48 21.41 17.75 2.02
CA GLU A 48 20.70 18.06 3.25
C GLU A 48 19.17 18.07 3.04
N ASP A 49 18.68 18.64 1.93
CA ASP A 49 17.25 18.65 1.60
C ASP A 49 16.70 17.24 1.37
N LEU A 50 17.50 16.38 0.74
CA LEU A 50 17.12 14.97 0.52
C LEU A 50 17.16 14.18 1.83
N ASP A 51 18.10 14.47 2.72
CA ASP A 51 18.18 13.85 4.04
C ASP A 51 16.94 14.17 4.88
N PHE A 52 16.47 15.43 4.87
CA PHE A 52 15.22 15.82 5.53
C PHE A 52 14.01 15.14 4.90
N ALA A 53 13.93 15.11 3.57
CA ALA A 53 12.85 14.46 2.83
C ALA A 53 12.87 12.92 2.94
N SER A 54 13.94 12.34 3.48
CA SER A 54 14.07 10.90 3.68
C SER A 54 13.67 10.45 5.08
N VAL A 55 13.34 11.38 5.98
CA VAL A 55 12.83 11.06 7.32
C VAL A 55 11.52 10.30 7.18
N GLN A 56 11.38 9.21 7.92
CA GLN A 56 10.14 8.45 8.00
C GLN A 56 9.25 8.99 9.12
N ARG A 57 7.93 8.96 8.88
CA ARG A 57 6.99 9.26 9.96
C ARG A 57 6.95 8.11 10.96
N ASP A 58 6.59 8.42 12.18
CA ASP A 58 6.34 7.47 13.25
C ASP A 58 4.90 7.68 13.75
N ASN A 59 3.98 6.94 13.18
CA ASN A 59 2.56 7.01 13.53
C ASN A 59 2.03 5.62 13.94
N PRO A 60 2.32 5.19 15.19
CA PRO A 60 1.91 3.89 15.67
C PRO A 60 0.39 3.71 15.75
N GLU A 61 -0.37 4.79 15.87
CA GLU A 61 -1.83 4.72 15.82
C GLU A 61 -2.33 4.35 14.43
N MET A 62 -1.76 4.94 13.38
CA MET A 62 -2.11 4.60 12.00
C MET A 62 -1.75 3.14 11.67
N GLU A 63 -0.54 2.73 12.06
CA GLU A 63 -0.10 1.34 11.91
C GLU A 63 -1.05 0.38 12.62
N ARG A 64 -1.45 0.68 13.84
CA ARG A 64 -2.41 -0.12 14.60
C ARG A 64 -3.77 -0.21 13.92
N ARG A 65 -4.27 0.89 13.35
CA ARG A 65 -5.54 0.90 12.62
C ARG A 65 -5.48 0.01 11.38
N CYS A 66 -4.38 0.09 10.60
CA CYS A 66 -4.15 -0.80 9.45
C CYS A 66 -4.15 -2.26 9.89
N GLN A 67 -3.41 -2.58 10.94
CA GLN A 67 -3.32 -3.93 11.47
C GLN A 67 -4.68 -4.47 11.93
N GLU A 68 -5.49 -3.66 12.63
CA GLU A 68 -6.83 -4.09 13.05
C GLU A 68 -7.74 -4.40 11.87
N VAL A 69 -7.68 -3.61 10.79
CA VAL A 69 -8.44 -3.90 9.56
C VAL A 69 -7.99 -5.24 8.96
N ILE A 70 -6.68 -5.43 8.78
CA ILE A 70 -6.10 -6.64 8.21
C ILE A 70 -6.45 -7.86 9.06
N ASP A 71 -6.25 -7.79 10.37
CA ASP A 71 -6.53 -8.88 11.30
C ASP A 71 -8.01 -9.27 11.29
N ARG A 72 -8.93 -8.30 11.18
CA ARG A 72 -10.37 -8.58 11.09
C ARG A 72 -10.75 -9.21 9.76
N CYS A 73 -10.15 -8.79 8.66
CA CYS A 73 -10.33 -9.44 7.36
C CYS A 73 -9.89 -10.90 7.43
N TRP A 74 -8.71 -11.17 7.96
CA TRP A 74 -8.17 -12.53 8.10
C TRP A 74 -8.99 -13.41 9.04
N ALA A 75 -9.61 -12.83 10.06
CA ALA A 75 -10.48 -13.56 10.97
C ALA A 75 -11.81 -14.01 10.33
N MET A 76 -12.11 -13.55 9.11
CA MET A 76 -13.32 -13.93 8.37
C MET A 76 -13.13 -15.21 7.53
N ASP A 77 -11.94 -15.76 7.49
CA ASP A 77 -11.58 -16.97 6.72
C ASP A 77 -12.09 -16.88 5.25
N ASP A 78 -13.02 -17.73 4.82
CA ASP A 78 -13.55 -17.76 3.43
C ASP A 78 -14.29 -16.46 3.03
N GLU A 79 -14.72 -15.67 3.99
CA GLU A 79 -15.38 -14.37 3.76
C GLU A 79 -14.39 -13.20 3.75
N ASN A 80 -13.11 -13.47 3.86
CA ASN A 80 -12.07 -12.44 3.80
C ASN A 80 -12.20 -11.59 2.51
N PRO A 81 -12.38 -10.26 2.62
CA PRO A 81 -12.44 -9.40 1.44
C PRO A 81 -11.09 -9.19 0.75
N ILE A 82 -9.99 -9.47 1.44
CA ILE A 82 -8.63 -9.26 0.92
C ILE A 82 -8.23 -10.47 0.09
N SER A 83 -8.05 -10.28 -1.22
CA SER A 83 -7.54 -11.29 -2.15
C SER A 83 -6.02 -11.38 -2.07
N PHE A 84 -5.33 -10.24 -1.90
CA PHE A 84 -3.88 -10.15 -1.86
C PHE A 84 -3.44 -8.89 -1.11
N ILE A 85 -2.28 -8.92 -0.48
CA ILE A 85 -1.73 -7.77 0.26
C ILE A 85 -0.21 -7.67 0.08
N HIS A 86 0.29 -6.43 0.02
CA HIS A 86 1.70 -6.12 0.01
C HIS A 86 1.95 -4.85 0.84
N ASP A 87 3.07 -4.76 1.53
CA ASP A 87 3.47 -3.53 2.22
C ASP A 87 4.01 -2.48 1.23
N VAL A 88 4.01 -1.22 1.65
CA VAL A 88 4.64 -0.14 0.90
C VAL A 88 6.01 0.12 1.49
N GLY A 89 7.04 -0.40 0.82
CA GLY A 89 8.43 -0.25 1.19
C GLY A 89 9.22 0.56 0.18
N ALA A 90 10.41 0.06 -0.18
CA ALA A 90 11.32 0.70 -1.12
C ALA A 90 10.65 0.96 -2.48
N GLY A 91 10.81 2.18 -3.00
CA GLY A 91 10.17 2.63 -4.23
C GLY A 91 8.71 3.08 -4.08
N GLY A 92 8.14 3.00 -2.87
CA GLY A 92 6.78 3.45 -2.61
C GLY A 92 5.72 2.70 -3.42
N LEU A 93 4.69 3.41 -3.84
CA LEU A 93 3.61 2.83 -4.66
C LEU A 93 4.09 2.40 -6.05
N SER A 94 5.19 3.01 -6.56
CA SER A 94 5.76 2.67 -7.86
C SER A 94 6.35 1.25 -7.92
N ASN A 95 6.63 0.67 -6.77
CA ASN A 95 7.01 -0.73 -6.63
C ASN A 95 5.86 -1.60 -6.13
N ALA A 96 5.21 -1.19 -5.05
CA ALA A 96 4.22 -2.02 -4.35
C ALA A 96 3.00 -2.37 -5.21
N LEU A 97 2.42 -1.41 -5.96
CA LEU A 97 1.25 -1.66 -6.80
C LEU A 97 1.56 -2.53 -8.03
N PRO A 98 2.64 -2.26 -8.80
CA PRO A 98 3.08 -3.18 -9.85
C PRO A 98 3.38 -4.59 -9.36
N GLU A 99 4.06 -4.72 -8.23
CA GLU A 99 4.39 -6.03 -7.65
C GLU A 99 3.13 -6.78 -7.23
N LEU A 100 2.16 -6.11 -6.61
CA LEU A 100 0.87 -6.69 -6.23
C LEU A 100 0.18 -7.37 -7.42
N VAL A 101 0.00 -6.65 -8.53
CA VAL A 101 -0.71 -7.19 -9.71
C VAL A 101 0.14 -8.18 -10.51
N HIS A 102 1.46 -7.98 -10.59
CA HIS A 102 2.39 -8.90 -11.25
C HIS A 102 2.39 -10.27 -10.58
N ASP A 103 2.46 -10.31 -9.26
CA ASP A 103 2.45 -11.54 -8.48
C ASP A 103 1.09 -12.27 -8.59
N GLY A 104 0.00 -11.51 -8.77
CA GLY A 104 -1.32 -12.05 -9.12
C GLY A 104 -1.44 -12.51 -10.58
N GLY A 105 -0.41 -12.31 -11.41
CA GLY A 105 -0.39 -12.70 -12.83
C GLY A 105 -1.19 -11.79 -13.76
N LEU A 106 -1.57 -10.59 -13.28
CA LEU A 106 -2.42 -9.61 -13.94
C LEU A 106 -1.67 -8.31 -14.25
N GLY A 107 -2.37 -7.33 -14.80
CA GLY A 107 -1.97 -5.94 -14.89
C GLY A 107 -2.89 -5.05 -14.06
N GLY A 108 -2.67 -3.72 -14.12
CA GLY A 108 -3.45 -2.77 -13.36
C GLY A 108 -3.66 -1.44 -14.07
N ASN A 109 -4.86 -0.90 -13.93
CA ASN A 109 -5.19 0.47 -14.28
C ASN A 109 -5.26 1.30 -12.99
N PHE A 110 -4.42 2.31 -12.87
CA PHE A 110 -4.30 3.15 -11.67
C PHE A 110 -4.70 4.59 -11.96
N GLU A 111 -5.31 5.24 -10.99
CA GLU A 111 -5.59 6.68 -11.00
C GLU A 111 -4.84 7.36 -9.84
N LEU A 112 -3.68 7.93 -10.15
CA LEU A 112 -2.78 8.54 -9.17
C LEU A 112 -3.45 9.65 -8.35
N ARG A 113 -4.41 10.38 -8.93
CA ARG A 113 -5.15 11.45 -8.24
C ARG A 113 -6.01 10.96 -7.09
N LYS A 114 -6.28 9.65 -7.03
CA LYS A 114 -7.03 9.04 -5.92
C LYS A 114 -6.15 8.65 -4.75
N VAL A 115 -4.83 8.69 -4.90
CA VAL A 115 -3.91 8.42 -3.79
C VAL A 115 -4.06 9.52 -2.75
N PRO A 116 -4.36 9.18 -1.48
CA PRO A 116 -4.43 10.17 -0.42
C PRO A 116 -3.09 10.91 -0.26
N CYS A 117 -3.14 12.24 -0.25
CA CYS A 117 -1.97 13.09 -0.14
C CYS A 117 -2.31 14.30 0.74
N ASP A 118 -1.51 14.52 1.78
CA ASP A 118 -1.69 15.66 2.72
C ASP A 118 -0.77 16.83 2.39
N GLU A 119 0.07 16.71 1.37
CA GLU A 119 1.03 17.74 0.97
C GLU A 119 0.62 18.39 -0.35
N PRO A 120 -0.03 19.55 -0.32
CA PRO A 120 -0.34 20.32 -1.52
C PRO A 120 0.94 20.66 -2.28
N GLY A 121 1.01 20.30 -3.54
CA GLY A 121 2.16 20.62 -4.39
C GLY A 121 3.12 19.45 -4.63
N MET A 122 2.89 18.27 -4.05
CA MET A 122 3.60 17.06 -4.46
C MET A 122 3.38 16.79 -5.94
N SER A 123 4.47 16.57 -6.65
CA SER A 123 4.44 16.14 -8.04
C SER A 123 3.91 14.70 -8.18
N PRO A 124 3.43 14.31 -9.36
CA PRO A 124 3.03 12.92 -9.61
C PRO A 124 4.13 11.91 -9.29
N LEU A 125 5.38 12.24 -9.58
CA LEU A 125 6.54 11.39 -9.28
C LEU A 125 6.73 11.23 -7.76
N GLU A 126 6.64 12.30 -7.00
CA GLU A 126 6.75 12.25 -5.55
C GLU A 126 5.62 11.44 -4.91
N ILE A 127 4.37 11.60 -5.37
CA ILE A 127 3.24 10.78 -4.90
C ILE A 127 3.46 9.30 -5.21
N TRP A 128 3.94 8.99 -6.42
CA TRP A 128 4.11 7.62 -6.90
C TRP A 128 5.27 6.89 -6.25
N SER A 129 6.36 7.59 -5.96
CA SER A 129 7.64 6.98 -5.56
C SER A 129 8.03 7.22 -4.10
N ASN A 130 7.28 8.02 -3.31
CA ASN A 130 7.66 8.22 -1.91
C ASN A 130 7.42 6.95 -1.08
N GLU A 131 8.28 6.76 -0.10
CA GLU A 131 8.28 5.60 0.80
C GLU A 131 7.63 5.91 2.16
N SER A 132 6.66 6.83 2.20
CA SER A 132 5.92 7.12 3.44
C SER A 132 5.35 5.83 4.02
N GLN A 133 5.66 5.56 5.28
CA GLN A 133 5.28 4.33 5.96
C GLN A 133 3.81 4.33 6.44
N GLU A 134 3.42 3.29 7.16
CA GLU A 134 2.05 3.00 7.61
C GLU A 134 1.06 2.97 6.43
N ARG A 135 1.47 2.28 5.36
CA ARG A 135 0.65 2.03 4.17
C ARG A 135 0.79 0.60 3.69
N TYR A 136 -0.31 0.07 3.18
CA TYR A 136 -0.37 -1.22 2.49
C TYR A 136 -1.08 -1.06 1.16
N VAL A 137 -0.71 -1.85 0.18
CA VAL A 137 -1.46 -2.03 -1.06
C VAL A 137 -2.18 -3.36 -1.00
N ILE A 138 -3.46 -3.36 -1.35
CA ILE A 138 -4.37 -4.48 -1.15
C ILE A 138 -5.20 -4.67 -2.41
N ALA A 139 -5.37 -5.92 -2.84
CA ALA A 139 -6.43 -6.29 -3.76
C ALA A 139 -7.65 -6.71 -2.94
N VAL A 140 -8.78 -6.05 -3.16
CA VAL A 140 -10.06 -6.34 -2.52
C VAL A 140 -10.99 -6.92 -3.57
N ALA A 141 -11.57 -8.08 -3.27
CA ALA A 141 -12.52 -8.75 -4.15
C ALA A 141 -13.63 -7.79 -4.57
N LYS A 142 -13.96 -7.75 -5.86
CA LYS A 142 -14.86 -6.77 -6.48
C LYS A 142 -16.26 -6.69 -5.85
N ASP A 143 -16.74 -7.79 -5.29
CA ASP A 143 -18.04 -7.93 -4.64
C ASP A 143 -17.99 -7.76 -3.11
N LYS A 144 -16.81 -7.56 -2.53
CA LYS A 144 -16.61 -7.46 -1.06
C LYS A 144 -16.12 -6.07 -0.60
N LEU A 145 -16.13 -5.06 -1.47
CA LEU A 145 -15.65 -3.72 -1.11
C LEU A 145 -16.47 -3.10 0.03
N ASP A 146 -17.79 -3.34 0.07
CA ASP A 146 -18.66 -2.82 1.14
C ASP A 146 -18.29 -3.40 2.52
N VAL A 147 -17.90 -4.68 2.57
CA VAL A 147 -17.44 -5.33 3.80
C VAL A 147 -16.12 -4.72 4.25
N PHE A 148 -15.18 -4.52 3.33
CA PHE A 148 -13.89 -3.87 3.59
C PHE A 148 -14.08 -2.43 4.09
N ASP A 149 -14.95 -1.65 3.42
CA ASP A 149 -15.29 -0.29 3.81
C ASP A 149 -15.86 -0.22 5.25
N ALA A 150 -16.77 -1.13 5.59
CA ALA A 150 -17.34 -1.18 6.93
C ALA A 150 -16.28 -1.44 8.01
N LEU A 151 -15.30 -2.30 7.74
CA LEU A 151 -14.17 -2.56 8.64
C LEU A 151 -13.26 -1.34 8.76
N CYS A 152 -12.90 -0.71 7.64
CA CYS A 152 -12.09 0.51 7.65
C CYS A 152 -12.76 1.64 8.43
N LYS A 153 -14.05 1.85 8.25
CA LYS A 153 -14.83 2.85 9.02
C LYS A 153 -14.85 2.55 10.52
N ARG A 154 -15.05 1.29 10.89
CA ARG A 154 -15.04 0.88 12.30
C ARG A 154 -13.71 1.17 12.97
N GLU A 155 -12.59 0.84 12.31
CA GLU A 155 -11.25 1.05 12.85
C GLU A 155 -10.72 2.46 12.60
N ARG A 156 -11.49 3.32 11.93
CA ARG A 156 -11.07 4.68 11.54
C ARG A 156 -9.78 4.66 10.72
N CYS A 157 -9.60 3.63 9.91
CA CYS A 157 -8.45 3.48 9.04
C CYS A 157 -8.78 4.05 7.66
N PRO A 158 -8.09 5.08 7.20
CA PRO A 158 -8.31 5.62 5.87
C PRO A 158 -7.88 4.63 4.79
N TYR A 159 -8.57 4.64 3.68
CA TYR A 159 -8.19 3.90 2.49
C TYR A 159 -8.68 4.62 1.23
N ALA A 160 -8.11 4.26 0.08
CA ALA A 160 -8.59 4.72 -1.21
C ALA A 160 -8.50 3.62 -2.26
N VAL A 161 -9.55 3.47 -3.07
CA VAL A 161 -9.51 2.64 -4.28
C VAL A 161 -8.78 3.44 -5.36
N VAL A 162 -7.56 3.04 -5.66
CA VAL A 162 -6.67 3.76 -6.60
C VAL A 162 -6.59 3.10 -7.97
N GLY A 163 -7.20 1.94 -8.14
CA GLY A 163 -7.16 1.23 -9.42
C GLY A 163 -8.01 -0.04 -9.43
N GLU A 164 -7.86 -0.76 -10.52
CA GLU A 164 -8.55 -2.01 -10.81
C GLU A 164 -7.57 -3.00 -11.46
N ALA A 165 -7.65 -4.26 -11.07
CA ALA A 165 -6.89 -5.33 -11.70
C ALA A 165 -7.48 -5.67 -13.07
N VAL A 166 -6.62 -5.82 -14.08
CA VAL A 166 -7.02 -6.11 -15.46
C VAL A 166 -6.29 -7.34 -16.00
N PRO A 167 -6.91 -8.10 -16.92
CA PRO A 167 -6.30 -9.31 -17.45
C PRO A 167 -5.08 -9.04 -18.35
N GLU A 168 -5.00 -7.86 -18.94
CA GLU A 168 -3.86 -7.45 -19.75
C GLU A 168 -2.65 -7.20 -18.87
N LYS A 169 -1.53 -7.88 -19.15
CA LYS A 169 -0.29 -7.77 -18.37
C LYS A 169 0.46 -6.47 -18.68
N HIS A 170 -0.17 -5.34 -18.47
CA HIS A 170 0.47 -4.02 -18.52
C HIS A 170 -0.07 -3.11 -17.42
N LEU A 171 0.59 -2.00 -17.21
CA LEU A 171 0.25 -0.99 -16.22
C LEU A 171 -0.14 0.31 -16.93
N THR A 172 -1.25 0.90 -16.52
CA THR A 172 -1.68 2.24 -16.92
C THR A 172 -1.76 3.11 -15.67
N LEU A 173 -1.13 4.29 -15.71
CA LEU A 173 -1.15 5.28 -14.65
C LEU A 173 -1.65 6.61 -15.19
#